data_89160c439630026901851fcd6026d96e
#
_entry.id   89160c439630026901851fcd6026d96e
#
_cell.length_a   1.000
_cell.length_b   1.000
_cell.length_c   1.000
_cell.angle_alpha   90.00
_cell.angle_beta   90.00
_cell.angle_gamma   90.00
#
_symmetry.space_group_name_H-M   'P 1'
#
loop_
_entity.id
_entity.type
_entity.pdbx_description
1 polymer ?
#
loop_
_entity_poly.entity_id
_entity_poly.type
_entity_poly.pdbx_seq_one_letter_code
_entity_poly.pdbx_strand_id
1 'polypeptide(L)'
;MIARKVVCRMTKREARAWAKARRTELDMTAVGRGMAQALFRLPQWQSAGAVLAFAAMPDEPDTAEILRRALADGKRLLLPRVRSKTEMDWVEIPALRLLRPGAFGIQEPPADLPAADPAGYAAALALVPCLAASRDGVRLGRGGGYYDRFLAHYKGAGLLLCPEALLLDELPCDDWDARFAPENILTEKGFLR
;
A
#
# COMPACT_ATOMS: atom_id res chain seq x y z
N MET A 1 26.29 22.12 -13.07
CA MET A 1 26.52 20.66 -13.04
C MET A 1 25.20 20.00 -13.42
N ILE A 2 25.06 19.55 -14.68
CA ILE A 2 23.81 18.97 -15.21
C ILE A 2 23.74 17.54 -14.68
N ALA A 3 22.80 17.27 -13.78
CA ALA A 3 22.52 15.92 -13.33
C ALA A 3 22.17 15.05 -14.56
N ARG A 4 22.99 14.08 -14.89
CA ARG A 4 22.69 13.08 -15.90
C ARG A 4 21.43 12.34 -15.45
N LYS A 5 20.33 12.56 -16.15
CA LYS A 5 19.12 11.75 -16.05
C LYS A 5 19.53 10.32 -16.48
N VAL A 6 19.77 9.45 -15.52
CA VAL A 6 19.96 8.02 -15.80
C VAL A 6 18.63 7.53 -16.33
N VAL A 7 18.59 7.14 -17.59
CA VAL A 7 17.37 6.64 -18.21
C VAL A 7 17.14 5.23 -17.70
N CYS A 8 16.09 5.01 -16.92
CA CYS A 8 15.65 3.68 -16.55
C CYS A 8 15.48 2.83 -17.81
N ARG A 9 16.26 1.74 -17.93
CA ARG A 9 16.28 0.89 -19.14
C ARG A 9 15.06 0.00 -19.27
N MET A 10 14.18 -0.04 -18.26
CA MET A 10 13.07 -0.97 -18.14
C MET A 10 11.74 -0.24 -18.40
N THR A 11 10.85 -0.83 -19.19
CA THR A 11 9.46 -0.35 -19.31
C THR A 11 8.65 -0.74 -18.08
N LYS A 12 7.52 -0.06 -17.81
CA LYS A 12 6.58 -0.45 -16.73
C LYS A 12 6.09 -1.90 -16.86
N ARG A 13 5.95 -2.41 -18.08
CA ARG A 13 5.57 -3.81 -18.35
C ARG A 13 6.67 -4.78 -17.89
N GLU A 14 7.91 -4.50 -18.24
CA GLU A 14 9.07 -5.31 -17.85
C GLU A 14 9.29 -5.25 -16.34
N ALA A 15 9.17 -4.07 -15.73
CA ALA A 15 9.28 -3.90 -14.30
C ALA A 15 8.19 -4.70 -13.52
N ARG A 16 6.95 -4.72 -14.04
CA ARG A 16 5.89 -5.56 -13.45
C ARG A 16 6.17 -7.05 -13.61
N ALA A 17 6.70 -7.49 -14.76
CA ALA A 17 7.07 -8.88 -14.99
C ALA A 17 8.19 -9.31 -14.03
N TRP A 18 9.23 -8.49 -13.91
CA TRP A 18 10.32 -8.70 -12.96
C TRP A 18 9.81 -8.80 -11.51
N ALA A 19 9.00 -7.83 -11.08
CA ALA A 19 8.47 -7.82 -9.72
C ALA A 19 7.60 -9.05 -9.42
N LYS A 20 6.78 -9.49 -10.38
CA LYS A 20 5.97 -10.70 -10.23
C LYS A 20 6.84 -11.96 -10.09
N ALA A 21 7.87 -12.12 -10.93
CA ALA A 21 8.80 -13.23 -10.83
C ALA A 21 9.52 -13.22 -9.46
N ARG A 22 10.05 -12.05 -9.05
CA ARG A 22 10.78 -11.93 -7.79
C ARG A 22 9.92 -12.23 -6.56
N ARG A 23 8.61 -11.89 -6.61
CA ARG A 23 7.65 -12.14 -5.52
C ARG A 23 7.45 -13.63 -5.25
N THR A 24 7.56 -14.50 -6.24
CA THR A 24 7.40 -15.96 -6.05
C THR A 24 8.52 -16.57 -5.22
N GLU A 25 9.62 -15.86 -5.04
CA GLU A 25 10.77 -16.30 -4.26
C GLU A 25 10.70 -15.83 -2.79
N LEU A 26 9.71 -15.00 -2.44
CA LEU A 26 9.60 -14.38 -1.12
C LEU A 26 8.56 -15.08 -0.26
N ASP A 27 8.88 -15.27 1.02
CA ASP A 27 7.88 -15.60 2.03
C ASP A 27 7.11 -14.33 2.43
N MET A 28 5.98 -14.09 1.75
CA MET A 28 5.15 -12.90 1.98
C MET A 28 4.53 -12.85 3.37
N THR A 29 4.40 -13.99 4.05
CA THR A 29 3.95 -14.04 5.44
C THR A 29 5.05 -13.53 6.38
N ALA A 30 6.29 -13.97 6.20
CA ALA A 30 7.42 -13.49 6.98
C ALA A 30 7.68 -11.99 6.72
N VAL A 31 7.63 -11.56 5.46
CA VAL A 31 7.75 -10.14 5.07
C VAL A 31 6.66 -9.31 5.73
N GLY A 32 5.39 -9.72 5.66
CA GLY A 32 4.27 -9.02 6.27
C GLY A 32 4.42 -8.89 7.79
N ARG A 33 4.89 -9.96 8.46
CA ARG A 33 5.17 -9.92 9.91
C ARG A 33 6.27 -8.92 10.26
N GLY A 34 7.36 -8.88 9.49
CA GLY A 34 8.43 -7.90 9.69
C GLY A 34 7.95 -6.48 9.52
N MET A 35 7.16 -6.22 8.46
CA MET A 35 6.55 -4.91 8.23
C MET A 35 5.61 -4.50 9.35
N ALA A 36 4.76 -5.40 9.84
CA ALA A 36 3.86 -5.14 10.96
C ALA A 36 4.63 -4.74 12.22
N GLN A 37 5.69 -5.50 12.57
CA GLN A 37 6.53 -5.19 13.73
C GLN A 37 7.22 -3.81 13.60
N ALA A 38 7.70 -3.46 12.41
CA ALA A 38 8.28 -2.15 12.15
C ALA A 38 7.22 -1.05 12.25
N LEU A 39 6.05 -1.24 11.60
CA LEU A 39 4.94 -0.29 11.57
C LEU A 39 4.44 0.07 12.98
N PHE A 40 4.22 -0.92 13.85
CA PHE A 40 3.63 -0.70 15.17
C PHE A 40 4.50 0.15 16.10
N ARG A 41 5.80 0.28 15.82
CA ARG A 41 6.73 1.11 16.57
C ARG A 41 6.74 2.57 16.12
N LEU A 42 6.09 2.88 14.99
CA LEU A 42 6.14 4.21 14.41
C LEU A 42 5.24 5.19 15.14
N PRO A 43 5.69 6.43 15.37
CA PRO A 43 4.84 7.49 15.89
C PRO A 43 3.58 7.71 15.06
N GLN A 44 3.69 7.58 13.73
CA GLN A 44 2.56 7.71 12.81
C GLN A 44 1.48 6.66 13.07
N TRP A 45 1.87 5.39 13.36
CA TRP A 45 0.91 4.36 13.76
C TRP A 45 0.30 4.67 15.11
N GLN A 46 1.11 5.03 16.09
CA GLN A 46 0.65 5.27 17.46
C GLN A 46 -0.35 6.43 17.55
N SER A 47 -0.10 7.51 16.80
CA SER A 47 -0.97 8.70 16.79
C SER A 47 -2.17 8.58 15.84
N ALA A 48 -2.19 7.60 14.92
CA ALA A 48 -3.28 7.46 13.97
C ALA A 48 -4.59 7.09 14.67
N GLY A 49 -5.64 7.88 14.47
CA GLY A 49 -7.01 7.56 14.88
C GLY A 49 -7.74 6.67 13.87
N ALA A 50 -7.29 6.70 12.61
CA ALA A 50 -7.80 5.86 11.52
C ALA A 50 -6.67 5.29 10.68
N VAL A 51 -6.87 4.09 10.14
CA VAL A 51 -5.93 3.42 9.24
C VAL A 51 -6.66 3.02 7.97
N LEU A 52 -6.19 3.54 6.84
CA LEU A 52 -6.57 3.10 5.52
C LEU A 52 -5.60 2.00 5.12
N ALA A 53 -6.06 0.76 5.06
CA ALA A 53 -5.22 -0.39 4.76
C ALA A 53 -5.78 -1.20 3.58
N PHE A 54 -5.24 -2.35 3.31
CA PHE A 54 -5.72 -3.27 2.29
C PHE A 54 -5.64 -4.72 2.81
N ALA A 55 -6.54 -5.57 2.36
CA ALA A 55 -6.41 -7.00 2.54
C ALA A 55 -5.46 -7.52 1.46
N ALA A 56 -4.36 -8.12 1.90
CA ALA A 56 -3.30 -8.54 1.00
C ALA A 56 -3.75 -9.62 0.02
N MET A 57 -3.29 -9.54 -1.21
CA MET A 57 -3.34 -10.63 -2.19
C MET A 57 -2.30 -11.70 -1.81
N PRO A 58 -2.43 -12.95 -2.32
CA PRO A 58 -1.49 -14.03 -1.99
C PRO A 58 -0.02 -13.70 -2.32
N ASP A 59 0.23 -12.83 -3.29
CA ASP A 59 1.56 -12.37 -3.69
C ASP A 59 1.96 -11.02 -3.06
N GLU A 60 1.24 -10.54 -2.05
CA GLU A 60 1.53 -9.32 -1.30
C GLU A 60 1.97 -9.66 0.14
N PRO A 61 2.78 -8.81 0.79
CA PRO A 61 3.06 -8.95 2.21
C PRO A 61 1.77 -9.09 3.01
N ASP A 62 1.66 -10.12 3.84
CA ASP A 62 0.45 -10.38 4.62
C ASP A 62 0.15 -9.21 5.56
N THR A 63 -1.04 -8.64 5.41
CA THR A 63 -1.53 -7.53 6.23
C THR A 63 -2.48 -7.94 7.34
N ALA A 64 -2.80 -9.23 7.48
CA ALA A 64 -3.80 -9.69 8.46
C ALA A 64 -3.48 -9.28 9.91
N GLU A 65 -2.21 -9.27 10.29
CA GLU A 65 -1.78 -8.81 11.61
C GLU A 65 -2.01 -7.30 11.77
N ILE A 66 -1.71 -6.51 10.73
CA ILE A 66 -1.93 -5.06 10.73
C ILE A 66 -3.42 -4.74 10.89
N LEU A 67 -4.29 -5.42 10.12
CA LEU A 67 -5.74 -5.21 10.19
C LEU A 67 -6.30 -5.57 11.57
N ARG A 68 -5.89 -6.72 12.13
CA ARG A 68 -6.31 -7.14 13.48
C ARG A 68 -5.83 -6.15 14.54
N ARG A 69 -4.60 -5.68 14.45
CA ARG A 69 -4.00 -4.75 15.39
C ARG A 69 -4.66 -3.37 15.32
N ALA A 70 -5.02 -2.87 14.14
CA ALA A 70 -5.74 -1.61 13.99
C ALA A 70 -7.04 -1.62 14.78
N LEU A 71 -7.84 -2.69 14.66
CA LEU A 71 -9.09 -2.83 15.42
C LEU A 71 -8.85 -3.03 16.91
N ALA A 72 -7.84 -3.81 17.31
CA ALA A 72 -7.50 -4.03 18.71
C ALA A 72 -7.02 -2.74 19.41
N ASP A 73 -6.32 -1.87 18.71
CA ASP A 73 -5.87 -0.56 19.19
C ASP A 73 -7.02 0.49 19.18
N GLY A 74 -8.25 0.09 18.82
CA GLY A 74 -9.39 0.99 18.75
C GLY A 74 -9.37 1.99 17.59
N LYS A 75 -8.53 1.77 16.58
CA LYS A 75 -8.46 2.61 15.40
C LYS A 75 -9.60 2.32 14.44
N ARG A 76 -10.10 3.35 13.76
CA ARG A 76 -11.05 3.17 12.66
C ARG A 76 -10.31 2.53 11.48
N LEU A 77 -10.77 1.38 11.03
CA LEU A 77 -10.15 0.65 9.92
C LEU A 77 -10.95 0.84 8.64
N LEU A 78 -10.32 1.39 7.61
CA LEU A 78 -10.90 1.53 6.28
C LEU A 78 -10.19 0.62 5.30
N LEU A 79 -10.97 -0.12 4.51
CA LEU A 79 -10.46 -0.98 3.44
C LEU A 79 -11.04 -0.57 2.09
N PRO A 80 -10.29 -0.77 0.98
CA PRO A 80 -10.77 -0.45 -0.34
C PRO A 80 -11.81 -1.48 -0.80
N ARG A 81 -12.79 -1.01 -1.57
CA ARG A 81 -13.75 -1.82 -2.31
C ARG A 81 -13.78 -1.36 -3.75
N VAL A 82 -13.55 -2.29 -4.68
CA VAL A 82 -13.55 -1.97 -6.11
C VAL A 82 -14.98 -1.74 -6.59
N ARG A 83 -15.23 -0.59 -7.22
CA ARG A 83 -16.52 -0.20 -7.80
C ARG A 83 -16.58 -0.46 -9.30
N SER A 84 -15.50 -0.16 -9.98
CA SER A 84 -15.38 -0.31 -11.42
C SER A 84 -13.93 -0.56 -11.81
N LYS A 85 -13.62 -0.58 -13.11
CA LYS A 85 -12.24 -0.69 -13.60
C LYS A 85 -11.34 0.49 -13.21
N THR A 86 -11.93 1.60 -12.78
CA THR A 86 -11.21 2.84 -12.49
C THR A 86 -11.49 3.42 -11.11
N GLU A 87 -12.50 2.93 -10.41
CA GLU A 87 -12.99 3.51 -9.16
C GLU A 87 -12.90 2.51 -8.01
N MET A 88 -12.49 2.98 -6.85
CA MET A 88 -12.59 2.27 -5.58
C MET A 88 -13.13 3.20 -4.50
N ASP A 89 -13.95 2.65 -3.63
CA ASP A 89 -14.40 3.29 -2.41
C ASP A 89 -13.49 2.89 -1.24
N TRP A 90 -13.43 3.76 -0.25
CA TRP A 90 -13.00 3.38 1.09
C TRP A 90 -14.24 3.06 1.92
N VAL A 91 -14.18 1.99 2.69
CA VAL A 91 -15.30 1.53 3.54
C VAL A 91 -14.77 1.22 4.93
N GLU A 92 -15.40 1.80 5.96
CA GLU A 92 -15.04 1.51 7.34
C GLU A 92 -15.52 0.13 7.76
N ILE A 93 -14.62 -0.65 8.36
CA ILE A 93 -14.88 -2.04 8.79
C ILE A 93 -14.73 -2.13 10.31
N PRO A 94 -15.82 -2.36 11.05
CA PRO A 94 -15.77 -2.55 12.50
C PRO A 94 -15.27 -3.94 12.91
N ALA A 95 -15.25 -4.91 11.99
CA ALA A 95 -14.79 -6.27 12.28
C ALA A 95 -14.40 -7.03 11.00
N LEU A 96 -13.28 -7.76 11.02
CA LEU A 96 -12.77 -8.49 9.85
C LEU A 96 -13.69 -9.60 9.37
N ARG A 97 -14.51 -10.18 10.24
CA ARG A 97 -15.50 -11.21 9.85
C ARG A 97 -16.56 -10.72 8.85
N LEU A 98 -16.67 -9.42 8.66
CA LEU A 98 -17.59 -8.83 7.67
C LEU A 98 -17.05 -8.90 6.25
N LEU A 99 -15.75 -9.06 6.07
CA LEU A 99 -15.14 -9.14 4.76
C LEU A 99 -15.69 -10.33 3.96
N ARG A 100 -15.80 -10.15 2.66
CA ARG A 100 -16.29 -11.16 1.71
C ARG A 100 -15.34 -11.25 0.53
N PRO A 101 -15.23 -12.40 -0.14
CA PRO A 101 -14.51 -12.50 -1.40
C PRO A 101 -15.07 -11.48 -2.41
N GLY A 102 -14.22 -10.59 -2.86
CA GLY A 102 -14.53 -9.51 -3.81
C GLY A 102 -13.77 -9.65 -5.12
N ALA A 103 -13.53 -8.53 -5.78
CA ALA A 103 -12.78 -8.48 -7.03
C ALA A 103 -11.38 -9.07 -6.84
N PHE A 104 -10.88 -9.74 -7.87
CA PHE A 104 -9.54 -10.36 -7.90
C PHE A 104 -9.25 -11.39 -6.78
N GLY A 105 -10.30 -11.94 -6.14
CA GLY A 105 -10.15 -12.86 -5.01
C GLY A 105 -9.69 -12.22 -3.70
N ILE A 106 -9.71 -10.90 -3.62
CA ILE A 106 -9.35 -10.14 -2.43
C ILE A 106 -10.53 -10.12 -1.46
N GLN A 107 -10.25 -10.12 -0.16
CA GLN A 107 -11.26 -9.89 0.85
C GLN A 107 -11.65 -8.40 0.86
N GLU A 108 -12.89 -8.09 0.51
CA GLU A 108 -13.40 -6.73 0.40
C GLU A 108 -14.55 -6.46 1.38
N PRO A 109 -14.77 -5.18 1.74
CA PRO A 109 -15.98 -4.77 2.44
C PRO A 109 -17.24 -5.14 1.67
N PRO A 110 -18.32 -5.60 2.34
CA PRO A 110 -19.58 -5.94 1.69
C PRO A 110 -20.22 -4.71 1.03
N ALA A 111 -21.04 -4.97 -0.01
CA ALA A 111 -21.61 -3.92 -0.86
C ALA A 111 -22.63 -3.02 -0.12
N ASP A 112 -23.27 -3.51 0.92
CA ASP A 112 -24.28 -2.82 1.74
C ASP A 112 -23.67 -1.83 2.74
N LEU A 113 -22.37 -1.89 3.01
CA LEU A 113 -21.73 -0.88 3.85
C LEU A 113 -21.51 0.43 3.06
N PRO A 114 -21.75 1.58 3.69
CA PRO A 114 -21.58 2.87 3.03
C PRO A 114 -20.11 3.16 2.74
N ALA A 115 -19.86 3.87 1.64
CA ALA A 115 -18.57 4.45 1.36
C ALA A 115 -18.26 5.56 2.39
N ALA A 116 -17.00 5.68 2.76
CA ALA A 116 -16.50 6.70 3.66
C ALA A 116 -15.53 7.63 2.90
N ASP A 117 -15.58 8.92 3.21
CA ASP A 117 -14.60 9.87 2.70
C ASP A 117 -13.37 9.87 3.63
N PRO A 118 -12.18 9.45 3.15
CA PRO A 118 -10.96 9.47 3.97
C PRO A 118 -10.60 10.85 4.53
N ALA A 119 -11.00 11.93 3.89
CA ALA A 119 -10.75 13.29 4.35
C ALA A 119 -11.49 13.62 5.68
N GLY A 120 -12.56 12.89 5.98
CA GLY A 120 -13.32 13.04 7.24
C GLY A 120 -12.63 12.44 8.47
N TYR A 121 -11.48 11.77 8.32
CA TYR A 121 -10.81 11.10 9.44
C TYR A 121 -9.57 11.87 9.87
N ALA A 122 -9.64 12.47 11.05
CA ALA A 122 -8.48 13.14 11.65
C ALA A 122 -7.34 12.15 11.90
N ALA A 123 -6.10 12.57 11.64
CA ALA A 123 -4.90 11.75 11.80
C ALA A 123 -4.99 10.37 11.14
N ALA A 124 -5.54 10.30 9.94
CA ALA A 124 -5.60 9.05 9.16
C ALA A 124 -4.24 8.69 8.57
N LEU A 125 -3.84 7.43 8.70
CA LEU A 125 -2.64 6.85 8.11
C LEU A 125 -3.01 5.91 6.97
N ALA A 126 -2.57 6.20 5.74
CA ALA A 126 -2.76 5.32 4.60
C ALA A 126 -1.57 4.37 4.42
N LEU A 127 -1.85 3.07 4.39
CA LEU A 127 -0.90 2.03 4.04
C LEU A 127 -1.13 1.65 2.58
N VAL A 128 -0.12 1.85 1.74
CA VAL A 128 -0.25 1.76 0.29
C VAL A 128 0.53 0.56 -0.24
N PRO A 129 -0.10 -0.35 -1.00
CA PRO A 129 0.59 -1.47 -1.63
C PRO A 129 1.35 -1.04 -2.89
N CYS A 130 2.36 -1.82 -3.26
CA CYS A 130 3.02 -1.73 -4.55
C CYS A 130 3.45 -3.10 -5.06
N LEU A 131 3.75 -3.23 -6.34
CA LEU A 131 4.49 -4.37 -6.89
C LEU A 131 5.98 -4.27 -6.60
N ALA A 132 6.52 -3.07 -6.74
CA ALA A 132 7.91 -2.70 -6.45
C ALA A 132 7.96 -1.20 -6.17
N ALA A 133 9.06 -0.72 -5.64
CA ALA A 133 9.34 0.71 -5.49
C ALA A 133 10.79 1.01 -5.87
N SER A 134 11.08 2.25 -6.17
CA SER A 134 12.45 2.72 -6.27
C SER A 134 12.86 3.45 -5.00
N ARG A 135 14.17 3.49 -4.75
CA ARG A 135 14.75 4.16 -3.59
C ARG A 135 14.50 5.68 -3.60
N ASP A 136 14.27 6.26 -4.77
CA ASP A 136 13.88 7.67 -4.93
C ASP A 136 12.36 7.91 -4.83
N GLY A 137 11.58 6.88 -4.47
CA GLY A 137 10.17 7.02 -4.11
C GLY A 137 9.16 6.74 -5.21
N VAL A 138 9.56 6.25 -6.37
CA VAL A 138 8.60 5.86 -7.42
C VAL A 138 7.89 4.57 -7.00
N ARG A 139 6.57 4.59 -7.06
CA ARG A 139 5.72 3.43 -6.79
C ARG A 139 5.31 2.74 -8.08
N LEU A 140 5.56 1.44 -8.19
CA LEU A 140 5.05 0.60 -9.27
C LEU A 140 3.79 -0.13 -8.80
N GLY A 141 2.64 0.27 -9.31
CA GLY A 141 1.35 -0.42 -9.06
C GLY A 141 1.04 -1.50 -10.10
N ARG A 142 -0.05 -2.22 -9.89
CA ARG A 142 -0.52 -3.32 -10.77
C ARG A 142 -1.10 -2.86 -12.11
N GLY A 143 -1.27 -1.54 -12.32
CA GLY A 143 -1.73 -0.95 -13.58
C GLY A 143 -3.19 -0.48 -13.57
N GLY A 144 -3.99 -0.73 -12.55
CA GLY A 144 -5.37 -0.24 -12.44
C GLY A 144 -5.48 1.25 -12.08
N GLY A 145 -4.41 1.87 -11.56
CA GLY A 145 -4.35 3.29 -11.22
C GLY A 145 -5.21 3.70 -10.02
N TYR A 146 -5.79 2.76 -9.27
CA TYR A 146 -6.67 3.04 -8.12
C TYR A 146 -5.98 3.91 -7.07
N TYR A 147 -4.80 3.50 -6.64
CA TYR A 147 -4.04 4.25 -5.61
C TYR A 147 -3.47 5.55 -6.14
N ASP A 148 -3.09 5.63 -7.42
CA ASP A 148 -2.56 6.88 -8.00
C ASP A 148 -3.66 7.95 -8.02
N ARG A 149 -4.89 7.59 -8.41
CA ARG A 149 -6.06 8.49 -8.35
C ARG A 149 -6.43 8.87 -6.91
N PHE A 150 -6.42 7.92 -5.98
CA PHE A 150 -6.67 8.21 -4.58
C PHE A 150 -5.62 9.18 -4.00
N LEU A 151 -4.34 8.89 -4.19
CA LEU A 151 -3.23 9.67 -3.64
C LEU A 151 -3.14 11.08 -4.23
N ALA A 152 -3.63 11.30 -5.45
CA ALA A 152 -3.70 12.64 -6.05
C ALA A 152 -4.55 13.61 -5.21
N HIS A 153 -5.52 13.11 -4.46
CA HIS A 153 -6.46 13.91 -3.65
C HIS A 153 -6.26 13.73 -2.14
N TYR A 154 -5.61 12.64 -1.69
CA TYR A 154 -5.39 12.37 -0.28
C TYR A 154 -4.27 13.25 0.28
N LYS A 155 -4.57 13.95 1.38
CA LYS A 155 -3.64 14.89 2.05
C LYS A 155 -3.14 14.39 3.39
N GLY A 156 -3.56 13.19 3.82
CA GLY A 156 -3.11 12.57 5.06
C GLY A 156 -1.73 11.93 4.95
N ALA A 157 -1.26 11.37 6.05
CA ALA A 157 -0.01 10.61 6.06
C ALA A 157 -0.14 9.31 5.28
N GLY A 158 0.88 8.96 4.49
CA GLY A 158 0.92 7.72 3.72
C GLY A 158 2.25 7.00 3.86
N LEU A 159 2.20 5.69 4.05
CA LEU A 159 3.36 4.80 4.03
C LEU A 159 3.23 3.81 2.89
N LEU A 160 4.27 3.70 2.08
CA LEU A 160 4.39 2.70 1.03
C LEU A 160 4.95 1.41 1.63
N LEU A 161 4.22 0.30 1.53
CA LEU A 161 4.68 -1.01 1.99
C LEU A 161 5.36 -1.73 0.83
N CYS A 162 6.70 -1.85 0.88
CA CYS A 162 7.48 -2.49 -0.17
C CYS A 162 8.48 -3.48 0.43
N PRO A 163 8.46 -4.78 0.07
CA PRO A 163 9.53 -5.71 0.47
C PRO A 163 10.90 -5.18 0.04
N GLU A 164 11.89 -5.30 0.92
CA GLU A 164 13.27 -4.85 0.63
C GLU A 164 13.80 -5.45 -0.69
N ALA A 165 13.47 -6.72 -0.96
CA ALA A 165 13.89 -7.42 -2.17
C ALA A 165 13.24 -6.89 -3.46
N LEU A 166 12.24 -6.01 -3.35
CA LEU A 166 11.53 -5.38 -4.46
C LEU A 166 11.83 -3.88 -4.58
N LEU A 167 12.84 -3.40 -3.87
CA LEU A 167 13.40 -2.06 -4.05
C LEU A 167 14.44 -2.07 -5.16
N LEU A 168 14.29 -1.14 -6.09
CA LEU A 168 15.22 -0.88 -7.19
C LEU A 168 15.84 0.51 -7.02
N ASP A 169 16.95 0.76 -7.66
CA ASP A 169 17.54 2.10 -7.67
C ASP A 169 16.64 3.08 -8.45
N GLU A 170 16.06 2.60 -9.56
CA GLU A 170 15.20 3.38 -10.44
C GLU A 170 14.02 2.55 -10.97
N LEU A 171 12.89 3.20 -11.19
CA LEU A 171 11.72 2.64 -11.86
C LEU A 171 11.20 3.61 -12.93
N PRO A 172 10.63 3.10 -14.04
CA PRO A 172 9.95 3.94 -15.00
C PRO A 172 8.71 4.56 -14.35
N CYS A 173 8.54 5.88 -14.49
CA CYS A 173 7.39 6.60 -13.97
C CYS A 173 6.84 7.58 -15.00
N ASP A 174 5.55 7.84 -14.91
CA ASP A 174 4.85 8.90 -15.63
C ASP A 174 4.58 10.07 -14.66
N ASP A 175 4.22 11.24 -15.20
CA ASP A 175 4.01 12.46 -14.39
C ASP A 175 2.85 12.34 -13.39
N TRP A 176 1.92 11.44 -13.64
CA TRP A 176 0.76 11.18 -12.77
C TRP A 176 0.96 10.05 -11.74
N ASP A 177 2.11 9.36 -11.76
CA ASP A 177 2.39 8.33 -10.76
C ASP A 177 2.66 8.95 -9.39
N ALA A 178 2.04 8.38 -8.36
CA ALA A 178 2.28 8.81 -7.00
C ALA A 178 3.73 8.51 -6.56
N ARG A 179 4.37 9.49 -5.95
CA ARG A 179 5.71 9.38 -5.37
C ARG A 179 5.65 9.48 -3.85
N PHE A 180 6.51 8.74 -3.22
CA PHE A 180 6.69 8.76 -1.77
C PHE A 180 8.07 9.31 -1.43
N ALA A 181 8.17 10.08 -0.35
CA ALA A 181 9.47 10.38 0.20
C ALA A 181 10.14 9.07 0.68
N PRO A 182 11.46 8.87 0.50
CA PRO A 182 12.14 7.63 0.89
C PRO A 182 11.86 7.21 2.34
N GLU A 183 11.78 8.18 3.26
CA GLU A 183 11.44 7.99 4.67
C GLU A 183 9.98 7.52 4.91
N ASN A 184 9.15 7.49 3.88
CA ASN A 184 7.79 6.96 3.91
C ASN A 184 7.68 5.59 3.23
N ILE A 185 8.81 4.95 2.91
CA ILE A 185 8.85 3.58 2.38
C ILE A 185 9.22 2.64 3.53
N LEU A 186 8.27 1.78 3.90
CA LEU A 186 8.44 0.80 4.97
C LEU A 186 8.71 -0.58 4.38
N THR A 187 9.81 -1.19 4.80
CA THR A 187 10.18 -2.56 4.49
C THR A 187 10.05 -3.43 5.74
N GLU A 188 10.24 -4.75 5.60
CA GLU A 188 10.34 -5.67 6.74
C GLU A 188 11.56 -5.43 7.63
N LYS A 189 12.52 -4.62 7.16
CA LYS A 189 13.71 -4.19 7.92
C LYS A 189 13.58 -2.80 8.53
N GLY A 190 12.47 -2.13 8.31
CA GLY A 190 12.21 -0.75 8.72
C GLY A 190 12.20 0.23 7.55
N PHE A 191 12.37 1.52 7.83
CA PHE A 191 12.43 2.56 6.79
C PHE A 191 13.71 2.53 5.97
N LEU A 192 13.60 3.00 4.73
CA LEU A 192 14.79 3.34 3.95
C LEU A 192 15.57 4.45 4.68
N ARG A 193 16.86 4.23 4.80
CA ARG A 193 17.83 5.19 5.35
C ARG A 193 18.67 5.78 4.23
#